data_31d019d615fbc633f98b064066579033
#
_entry.id   31d019d615fbc633f98b064066579033
#
_cell.length_a   1.000
_cell.length_b   1.000
_cell.length_c   1.000
_cell.angle_alpha   90.00
_cell.angle_beta   90.00
_cell.angle_gamma   90.00
#
_symmetry.space_group_name_H-M   'P 1'
#
loop_
_entity.id
_entity.type
_entity.pdbx_description
1 polymer ?
#
loop_
_entity_poly.entity_id
_entity_poly.type
_entity_poly.pdbx_seq_one_letter_code
_entity_poly.pdbx_strand_id
1 'polypeptide(L)'
;MPKISELLTKHFRLAPVRPDMVSDNWIRWSRDPVLMAQLNARATQPTRADIQRYVVASWKSKRMIVGIYARTNGEHIGIYEATIDPRHGNVRLDMLVDPQSYTLSRVLPETDPALLQFFAQEHRIEKAVAVVVETHIPLISHLETTGWLKEGVLRQEHAAVTGNRRLDAVQFGRLLVAEK
;
A
#
# COMPACT_ATOMS: atom_id res chain seq x y z
N MET A 1 -12.86 -12.67 7.50
CA MET A 1 -12.16 -11.36 7.54
C MET A 1 -10.86 -11.58 8.29
N PRO A 2 -9.69 -11.28 7.73
CA PRO A 2 -8.47 -11.27 8.52
C PRO A 2 -8.64 -10.21 9.61
N LYS A 3 -8.50 -10.63 10.88
CA LYS A 3 -8.52 -9.70 12.00
C LYS A 3 -7.20 -8.94 11.96
N ILE A 4 -7.20 -7.70 11.50
CA ILE A 4 -6.14 -6.77 11.86
C ILE A 4 -6.55 -6.15 13.19
N SER A 5 -5.74 -6.38 14.21
CA SER A 5 -5.69 -5.51 15.36
C SER A 5 -5.20 -4.13 14.91
N GLU A 6 -5.69 -3.09 15.49
CA GLU A 6 -5.15 -1.76 15.25
C GLU A 6 -3.67 -1.72 15.66
N LEU A 7 -2.80 -1.25 14.76
CA LEU A 7 -1.37 -1.12 15.02
C LEU A 7 -1.07 0.35 15.34
N LEU A 8 -0.44 0.58 16.46
CA LEU A 8 -0.04 1.93 16.88
C LEU A 8 1.47 2.07 16.75
N THR A 9 1.89 3.12 16.07
CA THR A 9 3.28 3.57 16.03
C THR A 9 3.42 4.90 16.78
N LYS A 10 4.57 5.52 16.76
CA LYS A 10 4.77 6.79 17.49
C LYS A 10 3.83 7.89 16.99
N HIS A 11 3.71 8.05 15.67
CA HIS A 11 2.96 9.15 15.07
C HIS A 11 1.73 8.70 14.27
N PHE A 12 1.64 7.42 13.93
CA PHE A 12 0.60 6.90 13.06
C PHE A 12 -0.16 5.74 13.69
N ARG A 13 -1.35 5.52 13.19
CA ARG A 13 -2.21 4.40 13.49
C ARG A 13 -2.55 3.68 12.19
N LEU A 14 -2.36 2.38 12.16
CA LEU A 14 -2.77 1.53 11.07
C LEU A 14 -4.03 0.76 11.48
N ALA A 15 -5.05 0.78 10.66
CA ALA A 15 -6.29 0.06 10.94
C ALA A 15 -6.92 -0.48 9.65
N PRO A 16 -7.62 -1.63 9.71
CA PRO A 16 -8.36 -2.14 8.56
C PRO A 16 -9.44 -1.13 8.18
N VAL A 17 -9.53 -0.82 6.89
CA VAL A 17 -10.59 0.07 6.41
C VAL A 17 -11.89 -0.72 6.29
N ARG A 18 -12.92 -0.27 6.97
CA ARG A 18 -14.30 -0.74 6.81
C ARG A 18 -15.08 0.22 5.89
N PRO A 19 -16.19 -0.21 5.28
CA PRO A 19 -16.97 0.66 4.39
C PRO A 19 -17.40 1.98 5.03
N ASP A 20 -17.74 1.97 6.32
CA ASP A 20 -18.10 3.16 7.10
C ASP A 20 -16.94 4.12 7.35
N MET A 21 -15.68 3.65 7.16
CA MET A 21 -14.46 4.44 7.35
C MET A 21 -13.92 5.06 6.06
N VAL A 22 -14.59 4.91 4.93
CA VAL A 22 -14.19 5.54 3.67
C VAL A 22 -14.20 7.06 3.83
N SER A 23 -13.02 7.68 3.73
CA SER A 23 -12.82 9.11 3.95
C SER A 23 -12.99 9.93 2.66
N ASP A 24 -13.22 11.24 2.82
CA ASP A 24 -13.21 12.18 1.69
C ASP A 24 -11.80 12.30 1.07
N ASN A 25 -10.75 12.13 1.88
CA ASN A 25 -9.39 12.09 1.38
C ASN A 25 -9.19 10.96 0.36
N TRP A 26 -9.70 9.75 0.63
CA TRP A 26 -9.59 8.65 -0.34
C TRP A 26 -10.33 8.97 -1.65
N ILE A 27 -11.52 9.57 -1.58
CA ILE A 27 -12.26 10.02 -2.76
C ILE A 27 -11.42 11.04 -3.54
N ARG A 28 -10.80 11.99 -2.85
CA ARG A 28 -9.92 13.01 -3.44
C ARG A 28 -8.70 12.37 -4.13
N TRP A 29 -8.02 11.43 -3.46
CA TRP A 29 -6.87 10.73 -4.05
C TRP A 29 -7.22 10.01 -5.35
N SER A 30 -8.34 9.32 -5.38
CA SER A 30 -8.80 8.59 -6.56
C SER A 30 -9.13 9.51 -7.75
N ARG A 31 -9.34 10.79 -7.50
CA ARG A 31 -9.64 11.82 -8.50
C ARG A 31 -8.41 12.59 -8.96
N ASP A 32 -7.31 12.49 -8.22
CA ASP A 32 -6.08 13.20 -8.51
C ASP A 32 -5.28 12.47 -9.61
N PRO A 33 -5.17 13.04 -10.82
CA PRO A 33 -4.47 12.37 -11.92
C PRO A 33 -2.96 12.27 -11.70
N VAL A 34 -2.36 13.22 -10.95
CA VAL A 34 -0.93 13.20 -10.67
C VAL A 34 -0.59 12.08 -9.69
N LEU A 35 -1.39 11.96 -8.62
CA LEU A 35 -1.21 10.89 -7.63
C LEU A 35 -1.50 9.52 -8.23
N MET A 36 -2.58 9.39 -9.01
CA MET A 36 -2.91 8.12 -9.66
C MET A 36 -1.86 7.70 -10.70
N ALA A 37 -1.26 8.64 -11.43
CA ALA A 37 -0.20 8.33 -12.38
C ALA A 37 1.05 7.72 -11.71
N GLN A 38 1.36 8.08 -10.46
CA GLN A 38 2.45 7.47 -9.69
C GLN A 38 2.20 5.97 -9.44
N LEU A 39 0.94 5.57 -9.31
CA LEU A 39 0.52 4.19 -9.17
C LEU A 39 0.28 3.48 -10.52
N ASN A 40 0.58 4.16 -11.63
CA ASN A 40 0.16 3.76 -12.98
C ASN A 40 -1.34 3.44 -13.05
N ALA A 41 -2.15 4.16 -12.32
CA ALA A 41 -3.60 4.06 -12.31
C ALA A 41 -4.26 5.27 -12.97
N ARG A 42 -5.43 5.07 -13.58
CA ARG A 42 -6.21 6.20 -14.09
C ARG A 42 -6.97 6.87 -12.96
N ALA A 43 -6.92 8.19 -12.94
CA ALA A 43 -7.84 8.94 -12.09
C ALA A 43 -9.29 8.67 -12.53
N THR A 44 -10.14 8.45 -11.55
CA THR A 44 -11.57 8.15 -11.75
C THR A 44 -12.40 9.16 -10.96
N GLN A 45 -13.71 9.12 -11.11
CA GLN A 45 -14.63 9.99 -10.36
C GLN A 45 -15.54 9.14 -9.45
N PRO A 46 -14.96 8.39 -8.50
CA PRO A 46 -15.77 7.51 -7.67
C PRO A 46 -16.64 8.31 -6.72
N THR A 47 -17.82 7.76 -6.45
CA THR A 47 -18.62 8.15 -5.31
C THR A 47 -18.10 7.43 -4.05
N ARG A 48 -18.54 7.89 -2.88
CA ARG A 48 -18.27 7.17 -1.62
C ARG A 48 -18.76 5.71 -1.68
N ALA A 49 -19.94 5.49 -2.25
CA ALA A 49 -20.51 4.15 -2.40
C ALA A 49 -19.67 3.23 -3.31
N ASP A 50 -19.01 3.78 -4.33
CA ASP A 50 -18.10 3.00 -5.19
C ASP A 50 -16.90 2.49 -4.39
N ILE A 51 -16.27 3.34 -3.59
CA ILE A 51 -15.14 2.96 -2.75
C ILE A 51 -15.59 1.99 -1.65
N GLN A 52 -16.76 2.18 -1.06
CA GLN A 52 -17.34 1.23 -0.10
C GLN A 52 -17.52 -0.16 -0.71
N ARG A 53 -18.05 -0.22 -1.94
CA ARG A 53 -18.15 -1.49 -2.68
C ARG A 53 -16.78 -2.12 -2.96
N TYR A 54 -15.79 -1.31 -3.29
CA TYR A 54 -14.41 -1.78 -3.47
C TYR A 54 -13.85 -2.40 -2.19
N VAL A 55 -14.03 -1.74 -1.04
CA VAL A 55 -13.65 -2.27 0.27
C VAL A 55 -14.33 -3.61 0.56
N VAL A 56 -15.64 -3.73 0.32
CA VAL A 56 -16.36 -5.00 0.51
C VAL A 56 -15.86 -6.08 -0.44
N ALA A 57 -15.59 -5.73 -1.70
CA ALA A 57 -15.07 -6.68 -2.70
C ALA A 57 -13.67 -7.19 -2.35
N SER A 58 -12.82 -6.35 -1.73
CA SER A 58 -11.48 -6.75 -1.32
C SER A 58 -11.51 -7.93 -0.33
N TRP A 59 -12.49 -7.98 0.57
CA TRP A 59 -12.63 -9.05 1.54
C TRP A 59 -12.84 -10.44 0.92
N LYS A 60 -13.47 -10.48 -0.28
CA LYS A 60 -13.70 -11.73 -1.02
C LYS A 60 -12.47 -12.21 -1.79
N SER A 61 -11.52 -11.31 -2.04
CA SER A 61 -10.35 -11.56 -2.91
C SER A 61 -9.04 -11.73 -2.15
N LYS A 62 -9.08 -12.05 -0.85
CA LYS A 62 -7.88 -12.17 0.02
C LYS A 62 -7.04 -10.89 0.06
N ARG A 63 -7.63 -9.76 -0.28
CA ARG A 63 -7.02 -8.44 -0.18
C ARG A 63 -7.45 -7.77 1.11
N MET A 64 -6.51 -7.12 1.74
CA MET A 64 -6.71 -6.39 2.97
C MET A 64 -6.34 -4.93 2.71
N ILE A 65 -7.23 -4.02 3.02
CA ILE A 65 -6.97 -2.58 2.91
C ILE A 65 -6.75 -2.05 4.32
N VAL A 66 -5.57 -1.47 4.54
CA VAL A 66 -5.15 -0.90 5.81
C VAL A 66 -5.00 0.60 5.65
N GLY A 67 -5.81 1.37 6.35
CA GLY A 67 -5.69 2.83 6.39
C GLY A 67 -4.54 3.26 7.28
N ILE A 68 -3.87 4.32 6.88
CA ILE A 68 -2.86 5.03 7.65
C ILE A 68 -3.51 6.32 8.18
N TYR A 69 -3.49 6.50 9.48
CA TYR A 69 -4.09 7.65 10.14
C TYR A 69 -3.04 8.39 10.98
N ALA A 70 -3.00 9.72 10.88
CA ALA A 70 -2.19 10.55 11.77
C ALA A 70 -2.78 10.52 13.19
N ARG A 71 -1.96 10.24 14.20
CA ARG A 71 -2.44 10.17 15.59
C ARG A 71 -2.78 11.53 16.19
N THR A 72 -2.25 12.60 15.62
CA THR A 72 -2.45 13.96 16.11
C THR A 72 -3.86 14.47 15.94
N ASN A 73 -4.51 14.09 14.83
CA ASN A 73 -5.83 14.62 14.45
C ASN A 73 -6.77 13.55 13.89
N GLY A 74 -6.34 12.29 13.80
CA GLY A 74 -7.13 11.20 13.23
C GLY A 74 -7.27 11.24 11.70
N GLU A 75 -6.54 12.12 11.01
CA GLU A 75 -6.63 12.27 9.56
C GLU A 75 -6.22 10.99 8.84
N HIS A 76 -7.01 10.57 7.87
CA HIS A 76 -6.68 9.47 6.96
C HIS A 76 -5.72 9.99 5.90
N ILE A 77 -4.46 9.55 5.95
CA ILE A 77 -3.34 10.08 5.16
C ILE A 77 -2.77 9.12 4.13
N GLY A 78 -3.24 7.89 4.09
CA GLY A 78 -2.75 6.89 3.14
C GLY A 78 -3.38 5.53 3.35
N ILE A 79 -3.05 4.62 2.45
CA ILE A 79 -3.47 3.22 2.51
C ILE A 79 -2.33 2.28 2.12
N TYR A 80 -2.37 1.08 2.71
CA TYR A 80 -1.76 -0.12 2.15
C TYR A 80 -2.86 -1.01 1.59
N GLU A 81 -2.60 -1.59 0.43
CA GLU A 81 -3.37 -2.72 -0.08
C GLU A 81 -2.49 -3.97 -0.04
N ALA A 82 -2.89 -4.94 0.75
CA ALA A 82 -2.14 -6.17 0.95
C ALA A 82 -2.88 -7.35 0.32
N THR A 83 -2.24 -8.03 -0.62
CA THR A 83 -2.75 -9.28 -1.20
C THR A 83 -1.97 -10.45 -0.59
N ILE A 84 -2.67 -11.30 0.16
CA ILE A 84 -2.05 -12.41 0.90
C ILE A 84 -2.12 -13.68 0.08
N ASP A 85 -0.98 -14.35 -0.10
CA ASP A 85 -0.86 -15.72 -0.57
C ASP A 85 -0.44 -16.65 0.57
N PRO A 86 -1.41 -17.27 1.28
CA PRO A 86 -1.10 -18.12 2.42
C PRO A 86 -0.44 -19.44 2.02
N ARG A 87 -0.55 -19.86 0.76
CA ARG A 87 0.09 -21.08 0.28
C ARG A 87 1.60 -20.95 0.22
N HIS A 88 2.07 -19.76 -0.15
CA HIS A 88 3.50 -19.49 -0.30
C HIS A 88 4.07 -18.61 0.83
N GLY A 89 3.25 -18.26 1.83
CA GLY A 89 3.67 -17.39 2.92
C GLY A 89 4.06 -15.98 2.46
N ASN A 90 3.44 -15.48 1.38
CA ASN A 90 3.78 -14.20 0.78
C ASN A 90 2.67 -13.17 0.99
N VAL A 91 3.07 -11.90 1.11
CA VAL A 91 2.17 -10.76 0.97
C VAL A 91 2.70 -9.79 -0.08
N ARG A 92 1.87 -9.42 -1.04
CA ARG A 92 2.15 -8.30 -1.94
C ARG A 92 1.56 -7.03 -1.35
N LEU A 93 2.37 -5.99 -1.29
CA LEU A 93 1.99 -4.68 -0.76
C LEU A 93 2.02 -3.63 -1.88
N ASP A 94 0.91 -2.95 -2.02
CA ASP A 94 0.79 -1.69 -2.74
C ASP A 94 0.51 -0.59 -1.71
N MET A 95 1.06 0.61 -1.89
CA MET A 95 0.97 1.68 -0.90
C MET A 95 0.79 3.05 -1.52
N LEU A 96 0.00 3.86 -0.85
CA LEU A 96 -0.25 5.24 -1.21
C LEU A 96 -0.20 6.09 0.05
N VAL A 97 0.55 7.20 -0.01
CA VAL A 97 0.53 8.25 1.00
C VAL A 97 0.14 9.56 0.33
N ASP A 98 -0.74 10.30 0.94
CA ASP A 98 -1.19 11.60 0.45
C ASP A 98 -0.05 12.63 0.50
N PRO A 99 0.50 13.06 -0.66
CA PRO A 99 1.62 13.97 -0.68
C PRO A 99 1.29 15.40 -0.23
N GLN A 100 0.00 15.72 -0.09
CA GLN A 100 -0.44 17.02 0.43
C GLN A 100 -0.36 17.07 1.96
N SER A 101 -0.51 15.92 2.62
CA SER A 101 -0.45 15.83 4.09
C SER A 101 0.91 15.40 4.58
N TYR A 102 1.52 14.39 3.94
CA TYR A 102 2.77 13.78 4.38
C TYR A 102 3.61 13.26 3.21
N THR A 103 4.93 13.21 3.39
CA THR A 103 5.84 12.54 2.45
C THR A 103 5.94 11.04 2.74
N LEU A 104 6.20 10.24 1.70
CA LEU A 104 6.48 8.81 1.85
C LEU A 104 7.62 8.56 2.86
N SER A 105 8.72 9.34 2.76
CA SER A 105 9.88 9.24 3.63
C SER A 105 9.59 9.56 5.11
N ARG A 106 8.49 10.23 5.40
CA ARG A 106 8.04 10.50 6.78
C ARG A 106 7.19 9.36 7.33
N VAL A 107 6.37 8.75 6.50
CA VAL A 107 5.34 7.77 6.92
C VAL A 107 5.88 6.35 6.90
N LEU A 108 6.43 5.91 5.76
CA LEU A 108 6.76 4.51 5.54
C LEU A 108 7.85 3.95 6.48
N PRO A 109 8.93 4.69 6.86
CA PRO A 109 9.92 4.16 7.79
C PRO A 109 9.35 3.77 9.16
N GLU A 110 8.21 4.36 9.53
CA GLU A 110 7.55 4.07 10.80
C GLU A 110 6.42 3.02 10.65
N THR A 111 5.70 3.05 9.54
CA THR A 111 4.52 2.21 9.34
C THR A 111 4.84 0.85 8.70
N ASP A 112 5.82 0.78 7.78
CA ASP A 112 6.23 -0.47 7.14
C ASP A 112 6.68 -1.53 8.15
N PRO A 113 7.63 -1.24 9.07
CA PRO A 113 8.08 -2.26 10.01
C PRO A 113 6.94 -2.82 10.88
N ALA A 114 6.03 -1.95 11.34
CA ALA A 114 4.88 -2.36 12.14
C ALA A 114 3.92 -3.27 11.36
N LEU A 115 3.66 -2.93 10.10
CA LEU A 115 2.78 -3.72 9.24
C LEU A 115 3.42 -5.05 8.85
N LEU A 116 4.71 -5.07 8.53
CA LEU A 116 5.45 -6.27 8.16
C LEU A 116 5.56 -7.23 9.35
N GLN A 117 5.84 -6.72 10.55
CA GLN A 117 5.85 -7.52 11.78
C GLN A 117 4.47 -8.15 12.04
N PHE A 118 3.40 -7.39 11.89
CA PHE A 118 2.04 -7.91 12.00
C PHE A 118 1.79 -9.07 11.02
N PHE A 119 2.18 -8.94 9.75
CA PHE A 119 2.01 -10.02 8.78
C PHE A 119 2.83 -11.27 9.14
N ALA A 120 4.06 -11.09 9.62
CA ALA A 120 4.90 -12.20 10.06
C ALA A 120 4.30 -12.95 11.25
N GLN A 121 3.81 -12.24 12.26
CA GLN A 121 3.33 -12.82 13.50
C GLN A 121 1.91 -13.40 13.38
N GLU A 122 0.98 -12.63 12.82
CA GLU A 122 -0.44 -12.99 12.82
C GLU A 122 -0.86 -13.80 11.58
N HIS A 123 -0.13 -13.66 10.47
CA HIS A 123 -0.47 -14.34 9.21
C HIS A 123 0.59 -15.34 8.75
N ARG A 124 1.68 -15.51 9.53
CA ARG A 124 2.80 -16.40 9.19
C ARG A 124 3.37 -16.11 7.81
N ILE A 125 3.43 -14.83 7.44
CA ILE A 125 4.03 -14.39 6.19
C ILE A 125 5.56 -14.39 6.36
N GLU A 126 6.23 -15.05 5.42
CA GLU A 126 7.68 -15.18 5.41
C GLU A 126 8.33 -14.19 4.45
N LYS A 127 7.56 -13.66 3.48
CA LYS A 127 8.07 -12.72 2.48
C LYS A 127 7.05 -11.66 2.13
N ALA A 128 7.48 -10.41 2.14
CA ALA A 128 6.75 -9.31 1.53
C ALA A 128 7.31 -9.00 0.14
N VAL A 129 6.43 -8.64 -0.79
CA VAL A 129 6.77 -8.29 -2.18
C VAL A 129 6.13 -6.94 -2.51
N ALA A 130 6.87 -6.06 -3.17
CA ALA A 130 6.35 -4.84 -3.77
C ALA A 130 6.77 -4.78 -5.24
N VAL A 131 5.84 -4.42 -6.13
CA VAL A 131 6.13 -4.21 -7.55
C VAL A 131 5.79 -2.78 -7.90
N VAL A 132 6.81 -1.99 -8.22
CA VAL A 132 6.71 -0.54 -8.32
C VAL A 132 7.06 -0.11 -9.74
N VAL A 133 6.21 0.70 -10.37
CA VAL A 133 6.50 1.26 -11.69
C VAL A 133 7.75 2.14 -11.63
N GLU A 134 8.58 2.07 -12.65
CA GLU A 134 9.87 2.79 -12.73
C GLU A 134 9.77 4.30 -12.49
N THR A 135 8.61 4.88 -12.74
CA THR A 135 8.36 6.32 -12.59
C THR A 135 8.09 6.74 -11.14
N HIS A 136 7.83 5.79 -10.23
CA HIS A 136 7.56 6.11 -8.82
C HIS A 136 8.85 6.18 -8.00
N ILE A 137 9.74 7.10 -8.39
CA ILE A 137 11.07 7.25 -7.78
C ILE A 137 11.05 7.37 -6.25
N PRO A 138 10.15 8.15 -5.60
CA PRO A 138 10.15 8.25 -4.14
C PRO A 138 9.92 6.92 -3.42
N LEU A 139 9.07 6.05 -3.97
CA LEU A 139 8.81 4.74 -3.37
C LEU A 139 9.98 3.77 -3.62
N ILE A 140 10.55 3.77 -4.83
CA ILE A 140 11.75 2.98 -5.15
C ILE A 140 12.88 3.32 -4.18
N SER A 141 13.20 4.61 -4.02
CA SER A 141 14.24 5.08 -3.10
C SER A 141 13.97 4.67 -1.64
N HIS A 142 12.71 4.73 -1.20
CA HIS A 142 12.35 4.25 0.14
C HIS A 142 12.66 2.76 0.30
N LEU A 143 12.22 1.93 -0.64
CA LEU A 143 12.42 0.48 -0.57
C LEU A 143 13.92 0.12 -0.59
N GLU A 144 14.71 0.77 -1.45
CA GLU A 144 16.16 0.54 -1.53
C GLU A 144 16.92 0.87 -0.23
N THR A 145 16.38 1.80 0.58
CA THR A 145 17.04 2.26 1.81
C THR A 145 16.51 1.60 3.09
N THR A 146 15.43 0.81 3.01
CA THR A 146 14.73 0.28 4.19
C THR A 146 14.74 -1.25 4.30
N GLY A 147 15.73 -1.89 3.70
CA GLY A 147 15.98 -3.33 3.85
C GLY A 147 15.15 -4.21 2.92
N TRP A 148 14.52 -3.62 1.89
CA TRP A 148 14.00 -4.37 0.77
C TRP A 148 15.12 -4.63 -0.25
N LEU A 149 15.14 -5.83 -0.82
CA LEU A 149 16.08 -6.19 -1.86
C LEU A 149 15.41 -6.08 -3.23
N LYS A 150 16.08 -5.41 -4.17
CA LYS A 150 15.69 -5.41 -5.57
C LYS A 150 15.93 -6.81 -6.15
N GLU A 151 14.84 -7.51 -6.49
CA GLU A 151 14.90 -8.88 -7.00
C GLU A 151 14.92 -8.94 -8.53
N GLY A 152 14.45 -7.88 -9.19
CA GLY A 152 14.46 -7.84 -10.65
C GLY A 152 13.78 -6.62 -11.24
N VAL A 153 13.87 -6.54 -12.56
CA VAL A 153 13.14 -5.56 -13.37
C VAL A 153 12.25 -6.33 -14.36
N LEU A 154 10.97 -6.09 -14.27
CA LEU A 154 9.96 -6.61 -15.18
C LEU A 154 9.86 -5.64 -16.35
N ARG A 155 10.55 -5.97 -17.46
CA ARG A 155 10.64 -5.05 -18.60
C ARG A 155 9.31 -4.90 -19.30
N GLN A 156 8.92 -3.66 -19.56
CA GLN A 156 7.70 -3.30 -20.28
C GLN A 156 6.43 -3.96 -19.68
N GLU A 157 6.40 -4.13 -18.35
CA GLU A 157 5.32 -4.82 -17.64
C GLU A 157 3.98 -4.10 -17.79
N HIS A 158 3.99 -2.78 -17.69
CA HIS A 158 2.78 -1.98 -17.69
C HIS A 158 2.62 -1.11 -18.93
N ALA A 159 1.41 -0.99 -19.46
CA ALA A 159 1.08 0.11 -20.35
C ALA A 159 1.00 1.39 -19.52
N ALA A 160 1.65 2.47 -19.98
CA ALA A 160 1.55 3.75 -19.30
C ALA A 160 0.10 4.27 -19.35
N VAL A 161 -0.36 4.86 -18.26
CA VAL A 161 -1.70 5.47 -18.19
C VAL A 161 -1.79 6.68 -19.12
N THR A 162 -0.67 7.38 -19.32
CA THR A 162 -0.55 8.53 -20.23
C THR A 162 0.50 8.24 -21.29
N GLY A 163 0.19 8.58 -22.52
CA GLY A 163 1.06 8.32 -23.68
C GLY A 163 0.94 6.87 -24.19
N ASN A 164 1.66 6.59 -25.28
CA ASN A 164 1.65 5.27 -25.94
C ASN A 164 2.99 4.56 -25.73
N ARG A 165 3.35 4.35 -24.46
CA ARG A 165 4.58 3.62 -24.09
C ARG A 165 4.30 2.55 -23.04
N ARG A 166 5.22 1.61 -22.94
CA ARG A 166 5.24 0.66 -21.83
C ARG A 166 6.27 1.10 -20.78
N LEU A 167 6.00 0.76 -19.55
CA LEU A 167 6.83 1.08 -18.39
C LEU A 167 7.39 -0.21 -17.81
N ASP A 168 8.63 -0.14 -17.38
CA ASP A 168 9.22 -1.17 -16.55
C ASP A 168 8.63 -1.12 -15.13
N ALA A 169 8.64 -2.27 -14.45
CA ALA A 169 8.37 -2.35 -13.04
C ALA A 169 9.54 -2.97 -12.30
N VAL A 170 9.85 -2.43 -11.13
CA VAL A 170 10.91 -2.94 -10.27
C VAL A 170 10.26 -3.80 -9.20
N GLN A 171 10.69 -5.06 -9.11
CA GLN A 171 10.25 -5.96 -8.05
C GLN A 171 11.23 -5.90 -6.88
N PHE A 172 10.67 -5.69 -5.71
CA PHE A 172 11.35 -5.75 -4.42
C PHE A 172 10.79 -6.88 -3.58
N GLY A 173 11.66 -7.52 -2.82
CA GLY A 173 11.32 -8.53 -1.83
C GLY A 173 11.97 -8.24 -0.49
N ARG A 174 11.27 -8.60 0.58
CA ARG A 174 11.79 -8.55 1.95
C ARG A 174 11.41 -9.82 2.68
N LEU A 175 12.41 -10.56 3.15
CA LEU A 175 12.18 -11.71 4.03
C LEU A 175 11.78 -11.21 5.42
N LEU A 176 10.74 -11.80 5.97
CA LEU A 176 10.22 -11.50 7.28
C LEU A 176 10.64 -12.62 8.24
N VAL A 177 11.48 -12.28 9.19
CA VAL A 177 11.85 -13.22 10.25
C VAL A 177 10.85 -13.01 11.39
N ALA A 178 10.08 -14.06 11.72
CA ALA A 178 9.30 -14.03 12.96
C ALA A 178 10.30 -13.96 14.13
N GLU A 179 10.30 -12.88 14.89
CA GLU A 179 11.01 -12.86 16.16
C GLU A 179 10.41 -13.95 17.03
N LYS A 180 11.29 -14.86 17.50
CA LYS A 180 10.94 -15.99 18.37
C LYS A 180 10.59 -15.51 19.77
#